data_46af5eb919569797075728da3e9e774f
#
_entry.id   46af5eb919569797075728da3e9e774f
#
_cell.length_a   1.000
_cell.length_b   1.000
_cell.length_c   1.000
_cell.angle_alpha   90.00
_cell.angle_beta   90.00
_cell.angle_gamma   90.00
#
_symmetry.space_group_name_H-M   'P 1'
#
loop_
_entity.id
_entity.type
_entity.pdbx_description
1 polymer ?
#
loop_
_entity_poly.entity_id
_entity_poly.type
_entity_poly.pdbx_seq_one_letter_code
_entity_poly.pdbx_strand_id
1 'polypeptide(L)'
;HVNNLTDKSVSYRLSASVLAPETVTDEESGTKFIAMNDVAVGANAVFTTDAAGYDLNGDGKLDDGDVMAILNHAAGLELLADASLADLNGDGTADEVDAQILNDILEGGSYEGKTLESLQSNDVVTVPANGSVQVHATLSLNEEGKQYMEENFSNGNYLEGYVYLNAETDAEGKLGVSQSIPFLAFWGNWTDSSMFDTSVYAEDRFNEMPHKYLNIARENYYNVKKAGSGNTFILGVNLYANDDAFIADRTAVRAGDTLMTINYNLIRNAQDVSYVIRNAETGEVYASVDQGVQFGAYYNTSAAAWGNNMIAIPLSWNVTDKNGGPLPEGTKIKVTVNAIPEYNWDRATKTVKGTLGAGASWTTELTVDNTAPELTGSSYTRDFVTGESSLRVTAKDNRYVAAILVTNARQTQVLARQAVDQTELGVESTVTVDTSNVTGSEVCVIAVDYAGNMAGYKIKLNGSEEEEIDADSFYANNAYDSSWIAFKAGSMDTAKTVAQGAIYAADCV
;
A
#
# COMPACT_ATOMS: atom_id res chain seq x y z
N HIS A 1 -24.23 -14.99 25.67
CA HIS A 1 -25.28 -15.62 26.50
C HIS A 1 -25.51 -14.78 27.73
N VAL A 2 -26.78 -14.51 28.06
CA VAL A 2 -27.23 -13.89 29.30
C VAL A 2 -27.81 -14.99 30.16
N ASN A 3 -27.21 -15.23 31.32
CA ASN A 3 -27.65 -16.29 32.25
C ASN A 3 -28.36 -15.64 33.44
N ASN A 4 -29.51 -16.15 33.77
CA ASN A 4 -30.27 -15.77 34.94
C ASN A 4 -30.15 -16.90 36.00
N LEU A 5 -29.51 -16.58 37.11
CA LEU A 5 -29.32 -17.51 38.21
C LEU A 5 -30.38 -17.36 39.34
N THR A 6 -31.40 -16.53 39.10
CA THR A 6 -32.46 -16.27 40.05
C THR A 6 -33.66 -17.15 39.76
N ASP A 7 -34.55 -17.27 40.72
CA ASP A 7 -35.80 -18.00 40.64
C ASP A 7 -36.96 -17.24 39.99
N LYS A 8 -36.68 -16.04 39.48
CA LYS A 8 -37.62 -15.18 38.73
C LYS A 8 -37.04 -14.80 37.38
N SER A 9 -37.89 -14.61 36.38
CA SER A 9 -37.46 -14.04 35.12
C SER A 9 -36.98 -12.59 35.28
N VAL A 10 -36.01 -12.19 34.45
CA VAL A 10 -35.43 -10.81 34.43
C VAL A 10 -35.47 -10.29 33.01
N SER A 11 -36.02 -9.08 32.84
CA SER A 11 -36.07 -8.43 31.56
C SER A 11 -35.00 -7.32 31.46
N TYR A 12 -34.39 -7.19 30.28
CA TYR A 12 -33.40 -6.22 29.97
C TYR A 12 -33.77 -5.47 28.68
N ARG A 13 -33.68 -4.14 28.71
CA ARG A 13 -33.70 -3.33 27.51
C ARG A 13 -32.28 -3.24 26.95
N LEU A 14 -32.13 -3.62 25.69
CA LEU A 14 -30.86 -3.65 24.99
C LEU A 14 -30.59 -2.30 24.32
N SER A 15 -29.37 -1.85 24.40
CA SER A 15 -28.87 -0.68 23.69
C SER A 15 -27.38 -0.78 23.45
N ALA A 16 -26.83 0.05 22.59
CA ALA A 16 -25.39 0.10 22.36
C ALA A 16 -24.91 1.54 22.16
N SER A 17 -23.65 1.80 22.46
CA SER A 17 -22.94 3.00 22.06
C SER A 17 -21.69 2.64 21.30
N VAL A 18 -21.38 3.40 20.24
CA VAL A 18 -20.15 3.28 19.47
C VAL A 18 -19.36 4.58 19.67
N LEU A 19 -18.10 4.44 20.00
CA LEU A 19 -17.18 5.52 20.28
C LEU A 19 -16.03 5.49 19.29
N ALA A 20 -15.57 6.66 18.86
CA ALA A 20 -14.37 6.87 18.09
C ALA A 20 -13.47 7.88 18.79
N PRO A 21 -12.15 7.86 18.57
CA PRO A 21 -11.27 8.90 19.09
C PRO A 21 -11.70 10.29 18.59
N GLU A 22 -11.66 11.26 19.49
CA GLU A 22 -11.86 12.67 19.14
C GLU A 22 -10.63 13.17 18.35
N THR A 23 -10.84 14.02 17.34
CA THR A 23 -9.76 14.72 16.65
C THR A 23 -9.79 16.20 16.95
N VAL A 24 -8.61 16.79 17.13
CA VAL A 24 -8.41 18.21 17.31
C VAL A 24 -7.51 18.73 16.22
N THR A 25 -7.89 19.83 15.58
CA THR A 25 -7.08 20.51 14.59
C THR A 25 -6.29 21.63 15.25
N ASP A 26 -4.97 21.58 15.09
CA ASP A 26 -4.11 22.70 15.46
C ASP A 26 -4.36 23.87 14.50
N GLU A 27 -4.74 25.02 15.05
CA GLU A 27 -5.13 26.19 14.25
C GLU A 27 -3.96 26.82 13.48
N GLU A 28 -2.72 26.63 13.95
CA GLU A 28 -1.53 27.26 13.38
C GLU A 28 -0.98 26.43 12.21
N SER A 29 -0.94 25.10 12.36
CA SER A 29 -0.42 24.17 11.32
C SER A 29 -1.50 23.56 10.44
N GLY A 30 -2.77 23.61 10.84
CA GLY A 30 -3.86 22.88 10.19
C GLY A 30 -3.80 21.36 10.37
N THR A 31 -2.88 20.87 11.21
CA THR A 31 -2.66 19.46 11.43
C THR A 31 -3.70 18.89 12.37
N LYS A 32 -4.31 17.75 12.02
CA LYS A 32 -5.22 17.02 12.91
C LYS A 32 -4.45 16.06 13.80
N PHE A 33 -4.81 16.07 15.08
CA PHE A 33 -4.29 15.16 16.11
C PHE A 33 -5.43 14.37 16.74
N ILE A 34 -5.13 13.14 17.14
CA ILE A 34 -6.04 12.34 17.96
C ILE A 34 -5.96 12.87 19.40
N ALA A 35 -7.08 13.29 19.95
CA ALA A 35 -7.20 13.67 21.34
C ALA A 35 -7.21 12.44 22.27
N MET A 36 -7.10 12.66 23.57
CA MET A 36 -7.17 11.57 24.56
C MET A 36 -8.62 11.18 24.91
N ASN A 37 -9.60 11.86 24.35
CA ASN A 37 -11.02 11.60 24.59
C ASN A 37 -11.62 10.85 23.41
N ASP A 38 -12.74 10.18 23.70
CA ASP A 38 -13.60 9.58 22.68
C ASP A 38 -14.88 10.36 22.55
N VAL A 39 -15.46 10.30 21.34
CA VAL A 39 -16.76 10.87 21.01
C VAL A 39 -17.71 9.78 20.56
N ALA A 40 -18.97 9.92 20.91
CA ALA A 40 -20.01 9.04 20.42
C ALA A 40 -20.22 9.31 18.92
N VAL A 41 -20.19 8.24 18.11
CA VAL A 41 -20.44 8.33 16.67
C VAL A 41 -21.79 7.68 16.33
N GLY A 42 -22.42 8.19 15.27
CA GLY A 42 -23.71 7.71 14.83
C GLY A 42 -23.66 6.23 14.40
N ALA A 43 -24.47 5.39 15.03
CA ALA A 43 -24.54 3.98 14.75
C ALA A 43 -25.96 3.43 14.90
N ASN A 44 -26.25 2.38 14.14
CA ASN A 44 -27.43 1.55 14.30
C ASN A 44 -27.06 0.28 15.04
N ALA A 45 -27.93 -0.17 15.92
CA ALA A 45 -27.80 -1.43 16.64
C ALA A 45 -29.06 -2.27 16.39
N VAL A 46 -28.84 -3.50 15.95
CA VAL A 46 -29.89 -4.52 15.80
C VAL A 46 -29.59 -5.64 16.76
N PHE A 47 -30.57 -6.00 17.59
CA PHE A 47 -30.43 -7.09 18.55
C PHE A 47 -31.35 -8.22 18.12
N THR A 48 -30.80 -9.43 18.06
CA THR A 48 -31.55 -10.65 17.79
C THR A 48 -31.34 -11.65 18.91
N THR A 49 -32.32 -12.46 19.18
CA THR A 49 -32.27 -13.52 20.18
C THR A 49 -32.66 -14.84 19.53
N ASP A 50 -32.20 -15.95 20.12
CA ASP A 50 -32.61 -17.31 19.72
C ASP A 50 -34.09 -17.61 20.08
N ALA A 51 -34.71 -16.78 20.94
CA ALA A 51 -36.12 -16.78 21.25
C ALA A 51 -36.75 -15.44 20.82
N ALA A 52 -37.29 -15.37 19.63
CA ALA A 52 -37.89 -14.17 19.07
C ALA A 52 -39.32 -13.90 19.57
N GLY A 53 -39.84 -12.70 19.29
CA GLY A 53 -41.26 -12.36 19.49
C GLY A 53 -42.24 -13.19 18.67
N TYR A 54 -41.74 -14.02 17.77
CA TYR A 54 -42.48 -14.99 16.96
C TYR A 54 -42.30 -16.44 17.44
N ASP A 55 -41.82 -16.68 18.66
CA ASP A 55 -41.91 -17.97 19.34
C ASP A 55 -43.39 -18.22 19.74
N LEU A 56 -44.13 -18.74 18.80
CA LEU A 56 -45.57 -18.92 18.91
C LEU A 56 -45.98 -20.17 19.68
N ASN A 57 -45.07 -21.16 19.71
CA ASN A 57 -45.27 -22.40 20.44
C ASN A 57 -44.67 -22.36 21.86
N GLY A 58 -43.87 -21.33 22.18
CA GLY A 58 -43.28 -21.14 23.53
C GLY A 58 -42.11 -22.05 23.86
N ASP A 59 -41.42 -22.60 22.86
CA ASP A 59 -40.27 -23.51 23.06
C ASP A 59 -38.93 -22.77 23.13
N GLY A 60 -38.92 -21.46 22.91
CA GLY A 60 -37.74 -20.59 22.98
C GLY A 60 -36.99 -20.46 21.68
N LYS A 61 -37.54 -20.88 20.55
CA LYS A 61 -36.94 -20.79 19.24
C LYS A 61 -37.93 -20.19 18.23
N LEU A 62 -37.42 -19.76 17.09
CA LEU A 62 -38.22 -19.46 15.90
C LEU A 62 -37.83 -20.48 14.83
N ASP A 63 -38.67 -21.53 14.66
CA ASP A 63 -38.41 -22.61 13.72
C ASP A 63 -39.71 -23.21 13.14
N ASP A 64 -39.60 -24.37 12.51
CA ASP A 64 -40.77 -25.09 11.93
C ASP A 64 -41.87 -25.37 12.94
N GLY A 65 -41.56 -25.40 14.26
CA GLY A 65 -42.50 -25.54 15.32
C GLY A 65 -43.55 -24.43 15.37
N ASP A 66 -43.09 -23.17 15.06
CA ASP A 66 -43.97 -22.01 15.01
C ASP A 66 -44.86 -22.02 13.77
N VAL A 67 -44.32 -22.49 12.63
CA VAL A 67 -45.13 -22.73 11.43
C VAL A 67 -46.25 -23.72 11.73
N MET A 68 -45.93 -24.80 12.43
CA MET A 68 -46.95 -25.76 12.85
C MET A 68 -47.93 -25.18 13.85
N ALA A 69 -47.52 -24.28 14.73
CA ALA A 69 -48.40 -23.59 15.65
C ALA A 69 -49.45 -22.74 14.93
N ILE A 70 -49.06 -22.01 13.88
CA ILE A 70 -49.98 -21.26 13.02
C ILE A 70 -50.94 -22.22 12.32
N LEU A 71 -50.49 -23.31 11.73
CA LEU A 71 -51.34 -24.31 11.07
C LEU A 71 -52.31 -24.95 12.01
N ASN A 72 -51.91 -25.27 13.24
CA ASN A 72 -52.80 -25.82 14.27
C ASN A 72 -53.85 -24.80 14.69
N HIS A 73 -53.50 -23.53 14.79
CA HIS A 73 -54.43 -22.44 15.07
C HIS A 73 -55.46 -22.31 13.97
N ALA A 74 -55.03 -22.22 12.72
CA ALA A 74 -55.87 -22.15 11.53
C ALA A 74 -56.83 -23.35 11.44
N ALA A 75 -56.37 -24.52 11.78
CA ALA A 75 -57.19 -25.74 11.83
C ALA A 75 -58.13 -25.81 13.04
N GLY A 76 -58.03 -24.88 14.00
CA GLY A 76 -58.79 -24.91 15.26
C GLY A 76 -58.42 -26.04 16.23
N LEU A 77 -57.22 -26.63 16.05
CA LEU A 77 -56.71 -27.72 16.89
C LEU A 77 -56.07 -27.20 18.17
N GLU A 78 -55.34 -26.11 18.10
CA GLU A 78 -54.74 -25.42 19.21
C GLU A 78 -54.75 -23.90 18.97
N LEU A 79 -55.21 -23.13 19.94
CA LEU A 79 -55.26 -21.69 19.79
C LEU A 79 -53.95 -21.02 20.23
N LEU A 80 -53.41 -20.14 19.40
CA LEU A 80 -52.29 -19.29 19.77
C LEU A 80 -52.69 -18.37 20.93
N ALA A 81 -51.74 -18.11 21.84
CA ALA A 81 -51.96 -17.20 22.95
C ALA A 81 -52.17 -15.75 22.45
N ASP A 82 -51.49 -15.38 21.39
CA ASP A 82 -51.65 -14.11 20.66
C ASP A 82 -51.62 -14.37 19.14
N ALA A 83 -52.77 -14.53 18.54
CA ALA A 83 -52.89 -14.75 17.09
C ALA A 83 -52.50 -13.54 16.26
N SER A 84 -52.50 -12.32 16.81
CA SER A 84 -52.08 -11.12 16.09
C SER A 84 -50.62 -11.06 15.75
N LEU A 85 -49.76 -11.80 16.51
CA LEU A 85 -48.33 -11.95 16.18
C LEU A 85 -48.14 -12.85 14.96
N ALA A 86 -49.01 -13.77 14.72
CA ALA A 86 -48.94 -14.73 13.62
C ALA A 86 -49.55 -14.22 12.31
N ASP A 87 -50.25 -13.07 12.31
CA ASP A 87 -50.79 -12.40 11.14
C ASP A 87 -49.64 -11.64 10.42
N LEU A 88 -48.92 -12.35 9.57
CA LEU A 88 -47.73 -11.82 8.88
C LEU A 88 -48.10 -11.00 7.64
N ASN A 89 -49.23 -11.28 7.02
CA ASN A 89 -49.73 -10.56 5.86
C ASN A 89 -50.60 -9.33 6.21
N GLY A 90 -51.01 -9.20 7.49
CA GLY A 90 -51.80 -8.06 8.00
C GLY A 90 -53.26 -8.05 7.58
N ASP A 91 -53.83 -9.20 7.22
CA ASP A 91 -55.23 -9.30 6.81
C ASP A 91 -56.22 -9.47 7.99
N GLY A 92 -55.68 -9.61 9.19
CA GLY A 92 -56.45 -9.73 10.44
C GLY A 92 -56.73 -11.18 10.87
N THR A 93 -56.19 -12.16 10.15
CA THR A 93 -56.36 -13.60 10.49
C THR A 93 -55.00 -14.28 10.46
N ALA A 94 -54.75 -15.19 11.43
CA ALA A 94 -53.57 -16.05 11.37
C ALA A 94 -53.99 -17.40 10.74
N ASP A 95 -53.60 -17.60 9.49
CA ASP A 95 -54.01 -18.74 8.70
C ASP A 95 -52.88 -19.47 7.95
N GLU A 96 -53.23 -20.33 6.99
CA GLU A 96 -52.25 -21.10 6.23
C GLU A 96 -51.32 -20.20 5.35
N VAL A 97 -51.81 -19.00 4.99
CA VAL A 97 -51.00 -18.04 4.20
C VAL A 97 -49.84 -17.49 5.05
N ASP A 98 -50.13 -17.18 6.33
CA ASP A 98 -49.10 -16.72 7.27
C ASP A 98 -48.09 -17.81 7.59
N ALA A 99 -48.57 -19.05 7.75
CA ALA A 99 -47.70 -20.20 7.93
C ALA A 99 -46.76 -20.37 6.72
N GLN A 100 -47.24 -20.19 5.50
CA GLN A 100 -46.39 -20.24 4.31
C GLN A 100 -45.37 -19.09 4.29
N ILE A 101 -45.80 -17.88 4.63
CA ILE A 101 -44.94 -16.70 4.71
C ILE A 101 -43.80 -16.94 5.74
N LEU A 102 -44.18 -17.47 6.92
CA LEU A 102 -43.18 -17.77 7.95
C LEU A 102 -42.16 -18.83 7.48
N ASN A 103 -42.66 -19.89 6.83
CA ASN A 103 -41.81 -20.92 6.28
C ASN A 103 -40.82 -20.36 5.23
N ASP A 104 -41.30 -19.52 4.31
CA ASP A 104 -40.48 -18.88 3.28
C ASP A 104 -39.39 -17.99 3.92
N ILE A 105 -39.73 -17.28 5.00
CA ILE A 105 -38.77 -16.44 5.76
C ILE A 105 -37.72 -17.32 6.47
N LEU A 106 -38.12 -18.43 7.06
CA LEU A 106 -37.21 -19.38 7.71
C LEU A 106 -36.23 -20.00 6.70
N GLU A 107 -36.64 -20.20 5.45
CA GLU A 107 -35.79 -20.67 4.35
C GLU A 107 -34.92 -19.55 3.73
N GLY A 108 -34.92 -18.36 4.32
CA GLY A 108 -34.07 -17.21 3.89
C GLY A 108 -34.74 -16.27 2.90
N GLY A 109 -36.06 -16.39 2.69
CA GLY A 109 -36.88 -15.46 1.90
C GLY A 109 -37.24 -14.19 2.68
N SER A 110 -38.09 -13.37 2.06
CA SER A 110 -38.65 -12.17 2.69
C SER A 110 -40.09 -11.92 2.23
N TYR A 111 -40.90 -11.31 3.09
CA TYR A 111 -42.25 -10.86 2.75
C TYR A 111 -42.47 -9.44 3.25
N GLU A 112 -42.76 -8.50 2.36
CA GLU A 112 -43.02 -7.06 2.66
C GLU A 112 -41.98 -6.44 3.59
N GLY A 113 -40.68 -6.78 3.42
CA GLY A 113 -39.58 -6.30 4.23
C GLY A 113 -39.36 -7.08 5.54
N LYS A 114 -40.22 -8.04 5.87
CA LYS A 114 -40.00 -8.97 6.97
C LYS A 114 -39.01 -10.02 6.51
N THR A 115 -37.95 -10.18 7.28
CA THR A 115 -36.88 -11.19 7.11
C THR A 115 -36.72 -11.95 8.42
N LEU A 116 -36.02 -13.06 8.40
CA LEU A 116 -35.71 -13.83 9.63
C LEU A 116 -35.06 -12.92 10.68
N GLU A 117 -34.07 -12.08 10.27
CA GLU A 117 -33.41 -11.13 11.16
C GLU A 117 -34.40 -10.12 11.77
N SER A 118 -35.34 -9.59 10.97
CA SER A 118 -36.34 -8.62 11.47
C SER A 118 -37.35 -9.26 12.41
N LEU A 119 -37.73 -10.51 12.19
CA LEU A 119 -38.61 -11.26 13.10
C LEU A 119 -37.92 -11.62 14.41
N GLN A 120 -36.62 -11.82 14.38
CA GLN A 120 -35.78 -12.09 15.55
C GLN A 120 -35.31 -10.83 16.28
N SER A 121 -35.55 -9.63 15.72
CA SER A 121 -35.14 -8.36 16.34
C SER A 121 -35.98 -8.09 17.60
N ASN A 122 -35.28 -7.78 18.69
CA ASN A 122 -35.91 -7.51 19.98
C ASN A 122 -35.12 -6.51 20.83
N ASP A 123 -35.70 -5.36 21.15
CA ASP A 123 -35.09 -4.34 22.02
C ASP A 123 -35.20 -4.70 23.51
N VAL A 124 -36.06 -5.66 23.86
CA VAL A 124 -36.23 -6.16 25.22
C VAL A 124 -36.11 -7.68 25.22
N VAL A 125 -35.20 -8.18 26.01
CA VAL A 125 -35.00 -9.60 26.19
C VAL A 125 -35.42 -10.03 27.63
N THR A 126 -36.24 -11.05 27.73
CA THR A 126 -36.59 -11.67 29.02
C THR A 126 -35.83 -12.97 29.17
N VAL A 127 -35.02 -13.05 30.23
CA VAL A 127 -34.25 -14.23 30.55
C VAL A 127 -35.04 -15.04 31.58
N PRO A 128 -35.44 -16.29 31.30
CA PRO A 128 -36.22 -17.12 32.22
C PRO A 128 -35.52 -17.37 33.56
N ALA A 129 -36.29 -17.67 34.57
CA ALA A 129 -35.76 -18.11 35.88
C ALA A 129 -34.84 -19.32 35.71
N ASN A 130 -33.63 -19.27 36.27
CA ASN A 130 -32.60 -20.31 36.15
C ASN A 130 -32.27 -20.72 34.70
N GLY A 131 -32.54 -19.83 33.75
CA GLY A 131 -32.34 -20.04 32.31
C GLY A 131 -31.29 -19.14 31.70
N SER A 132 -31.16 -19.23 30.36
CA SER A 132 -30.26 -18.40 29.60
C SER A 132 -30.89 -18.05 28.25
N VAL A 133 -30.49 -16.89 27.70
CA VAL A 133 -30.84 -16.45 26.33
C VAL A 133 -29.58 -16.04 25.63
N GLN A 134 -29.45 -16.41 24.36
CA GLN A 134 -28.38 -15.92 23.49
C GLN A 134 -28.85 -14.64 22.84
N VAL A 135 -28.06 -13.58 22.99
CA VAL A 135 -28.29 -12.29 22.35
C VAL A 135 -27.19 -12.06 21.35
N HIS A 136 -27.55 -11.72 20.13
CA HIS A 136 -26.65 -11.24 19.09
C HIS A 136 -26.87 -9.73 18.92
N ALA A 137 -25.77 -8.98 18.87
CA ALA A 137 -25.79 -7.54 18.57
C ALA A 137 -25.05 -7.30 17.28
N THR A 138 -25.75 -6.76 16.29
CA THR A 138 -25.16 -6.30 15.05
C THR A 138 -25.09 -4.77 15.09
N LEU A 139 -23.87 -4.24 15.01
CA LEU A 139 -23.60 -2.80 15.05
C LEU A 139 -23.11 -2.34 13.68
N SER A 140 -23.64 -1.24 13.17
CA SER A 140 -23.21 -0.61 11.94
C SER A 140 -23.20 0.90 12.09
N LEU A 141 -22.18 1.57 11.53
CA LEU A 141 -22.20 3.04 11.47
C LEU A 141 -23.35 3.50 10.55
N ASN A 142 -24.10 4.50 11.01
CA ASN A 142 -25.02 5.22 10.14
C ASN A 142 -24.24 6.23 9.26
N GLU A 143 -24.94 7.02 8.45
CA GLU A 143 -24.29 7.97 7.53
C GLU A 143 -23.47 9.04 8.27
N GLU A 144 -23.93 9.52 9.43
CA GLU A 144 -23.21 10.48 10.24
C GLU A 144 -21.91 9.86 10.82
N GLY A 145 -21.98 8.64 11.34
CA GLY A 145 -20.82 7.93 11.86
C GLY A 145 -19.81 7.59 10.77
N LYS A 146 -20.25 7.18 9.58
CA LYS A 146 -19.37 6.94 8.43
C LYS A 146 -18.67 8.24 8.01
N GLN A 147 -19.42 9.34 7.88
CA GLN A 147 -18.85 10.63 7.52
C GLN A 147 -17.78 11.08 8.54
N TYR A 148 -18.05 10.95 9.83
CA TYR A 148 -17.06 11.26 10.85
C TYR A 148 -15.77 10.46 10.68
N MET A 149 -15.88 9.15 10.42
CA MET A 149 -14.72 8.28 10.22
C MET A 149 -13.96 8.62 8.95
N GLU A 150 -14.65 8.87 7.84
CA GLU A 150 -14.04 9.23 6.55
C GLU A 150 -13.28 10.56 6.61
N GLU A 151 -13.85 11.56 7.28
CA GLU A 151 -13.23 12.89 7.41
C GLU A 151 -12.00 12.91 8.32
N ASN A 152 -11.95 12.00 9.30
CA ASN A 152 -10.93 12.04 10.34
C ASN A 152 -9.91 10.91 10.27
N PHE A 153 -10.23 9.78 9.64
CA PHE A 153 -9.42 8.56 9.69
C PHE A 153 -9.32 7.88 8.32
N SER A 154 -8.64 8.54 7.38
CA SER A 154 -8.47 8.04 6.00
C SER A 154 -7.80 6.65 5.92
N ASN A 155 -6.98 6.30 6.91
CA ASN A 155 -6.32 4.99 7.02
C ASN A 155 -7.07 4.00 7.92
N GLY A 156 -8.32 4.32 8.26
CA GLY A 156 -9.09 3.56 9.24
C GLY A 156 -8.67 3.85 10.68
N ASN A 157 -9.49 3.44 11.64
CA ASN A 157 -9.19 3.52 13.06
C ASN A 157 -10.00 2.50 13.85
N TYR A 158 -9.61 2.30 15.09
CA TYR A 158 -10.40 1.50 16.02
C TYR A 158 -11.66 2.25 16.45
N LEU A 159 -12.72 1.48 16.59
CA LEU A 159 -13.97 1.86 17.22
C LEU A 159 -14.11 1.01 18.47
N GLU A 160 -14.55 1.61 19.55
CA GLU A 160 -14.88 0.92 20.75
C GLU A 160 -16.30 1.24 21.21
N GLY A 161 -16.77 0.59 22.24
CA GLY A 161 -18.07 0.89 22.77
C GLY A 161 -18.60 -0.18 23.68
N TYR A 162 -19.88 -0.10 23.93
CA TYR A 162 -20.54 -0.98 24.87
C TYR A 162 -21.90 -1.43 24.33
N VAL A 163 -22.21 -2.68 24.53
CA VAL A 163 -23.57 -3.21 24.48
C VAL A 163 -24.11 -3.21 25.91
N TYR A 164 -25.25 -2.56 26.14
CA TYR A 164 -25.88 -2.44 27.43
C TYR A 164 -27.09 -3.37 27.54
N LEU A 165 -27.18 -4.01 28.69
CA LEU A 165 -28.36 -4.73 29.16
C LEU A 165 -28.89 -3.94 30.34
N ASN A 166 -29.81 -3.02 30.07
CA ASN A 166 -30.40 -2.18 31.08
C ASN A 166 -31.58 -2.91 31.72
N ALA A 167 -31.41 -3.30 33.01
CA ALA A 167 -32.45 -4.03 33.68
C ALA A 167 -33.74 -3.23 33.77
N GLU A 168 -34.84 -3.86 33.44
CA GLU A 168 -36.17 -3.30 33.63
C GLU A 168 -36.67 -3.54 35.03
N THR A 169 -37.60 -2.70 35.47
CA THR A 169 -38.26 -2.85 36.79
C THR A 169 -39.24 -4.01 36.72
N ASP A 170 -39.15 -4.93 37.69
CA ASP A 170 -40.10 -6.04 37.80
C ASP A 170 -41.50 -5.58 38.18
N ALA A 171 -42.45 -6.52 38.18
CA ALA A 171 -43.84 -6.23 38.53
C ALA A 171 -44.03 -5.72 39.96
N GLU A 172 -43.07 -5.95 40.83
CA GLU A 172 -43.04 -5.51 42.23
C GLU A 172 -42.31 -4.15 42.40
N GLY A 173 -41.87 -3.53 41.30
CA GLY A 173 -41.21 -2.22 41.31
C GLY A 173 -39.73 -2.28 41.70
N LYS A 174 -39.09 -3.46 41.67
CA LYS A 174 -37.68 -3.64 41.98
C LYS A 174 -36.85 -3.62 40.69
N LEU A 175 -35.84 -2.78 40.66
CA LEU A 175 -34.88 -2.70 39.55
C LEU A 175 -33.85 -3.82 39.64
N GLY A 176 -33.61 -4.54 38.53
CA GLY A 176 -32.55 -5.52 38.39
C GLY A 176 -31.15 -4.86 38.25
N VAL A 177 -30.13 -5.66 38.07
CA VAL A 177 -28.74 -5.20 37.87
C VAL A 177 -28.46 -5.08 36.38
N SER A 178 -28.20 -3.86 35.94
CA SER A 178 -27.76 -3.60 34.56
C SER A 178 -26.34 -4.11 34.31
N GLN A 179 -26.07 -4.54 33.10
CA GLN A 179 -24.78 -5.06 32.64
C GLN A 179 -24.32 -4.30 31.40
N SER A 180 -23.01 -4.31 31.16
CA SER A 180 -22.44 -3.82 29.91
C SER A 180 -21.32 -4.74 29.43
N ILE A 181 -21.20 -4.89 28.13
CA ILE A 181 -20.18 -5.69 27.46
C ILE A 181 -19.40 -4.76 26.55
N PRO A 182 -18.10 -4.54 26.82
CA PRO A 182 -17.27 -3.75 25.91
C PRO A 182 -17.00 -4.51 24.62
N PHE A 183 -16.85 -3.77 23.52
CA PHE A 183 -16.36 -4.31 22.26
C PHE A 183 -15.28 -3.41 21.67
N LEU A 184 -14.45 -3.99 20.81
CA LEU A 184 -13.47 -3.31 19.99
C LEU A 184 -13.69 -3.76 18.54
N ALA A 185 -13.78 -2.80 17.62
CA ALA A 185 -13.91 -3.04 16.21
C ALA A 185 -12.89 -2.18 15.43
N PHE A 186 -12.73 -2.44 14.17
CA PHE A 186 -11.93 -1.60 13.29
C PHE A 186 -12.78 -1.16 12.11
N TRP A 187 -12.81 0.16 11.88
CA TRP A 187 -13.40 0.76 10.69
C TRP A 187 -12.32 1.03 9.65
N GLY A 188 -12.56 0.65 8.39
CA GLY A 188 -11.60 0.77 7.31
C GLY A 188 -11.01 -0.57 6.88
N ASN A 189 -10.01 -0.50 6.00
CA ASN A 189 -9.27 -1.67 5.55
C ASN A 189 -7.87 -1.68 6.17
N TRP A 190 -7.44 -2.83 6.67
CA TRP A 190 -6.11 -3.00 7.25
C TRP A 190 -4.96 -2.69 6.27
N THR A 191 -5.24 -2.65 4.98
CA THR A 191 -4.29 -2.35 3.91
C THR A 191 -4.49 -0.99 3.26
N ASP A 192 -5.32 -0.10 3.82
CA ASP A 192 -5.38 1.30 3.38
C ASP A 192 -4.07 2.01 3.73
N SER A 193 -3.57 1.79 4.93
CA SER A 193 -2.20 2.18 5.29
C SER A 193 -1.16 1.31 4.58
N SER A 194 -0.05 1.92 4.16
CA SER A 194 1.02 1.21 3.47
C SER A 194 1.59 0.05 4.28
N MET A 195 1.82 -1.06 3.62
CA MET A 195 2.67 -2.16 4.11
C MET A 195 4.16 -1.86 3.94
N PHE A 196 4.49 -0.94 3.04
CA PHE A 196 5.84 -0.62 2.60
C PHE A 196 6.30 0.72 3.16
N ASP A 197 7.60 0.82 3.38
CA ASP A 197 8.26 2.09 3.61
C ASP A 197 8.29 2.94 2.34
N THR A 198 8.79 4.17 2.42
CA THR A 198 8.81 5.07 1.26
C THR A 198 9.68 4.53 0.13
N SER A 199 9.48 5.04 -1.07
CA SER A 199 10.26 4.70 -2.25
C SER A 199 11.16 5.87 -2.65
N VAL A 200 12.38 5.59 -3.14
CA VAL A 200 13.23 6.60 -3.76
C VAL A 200 12.57 7.25 -4.99
N TYR A 201 11.57 6.57 -5.57
CA TYR A 201 10.84 7.02 -6.76
C TYR A 201 9.59 7.85 -6.44
N ALA A 202 9.26 8.04 -5.17
CA ALA A 202 8.13 8.88 -4.77
C ALA A 202 8.48 10.36 -4.91
N GLU A 203 7.57 11.16 -5.51
CA GLU A 203 7.77 12.60 -5.69
C GLU A 203 7.91 13.34 -4.35
N ASP A 204 7.14 12.93 -3.35
CA ASP A 204 7.03 13.58 -2.02
C ASP A 204 7.83 12.89 -0.94
N ARG A 205 8.77 12.01 -1.32
CA ARG A 205 9.54 11.18 -0.40
C ARG A 205 10.17 11.93 0.79
N PHE A 206 10.35 13.24 0.69
CA PHE A 206 10.90 14.09 1.74
C PHE A 206 9.85 14.90 2.51
N ASN A 207 8.65 15.08 1.95
CA ASN A 207 7.60 15.92 2.52
C ASN A 207 6.57 15.13 3.31
N GLU A 208 6.20 13.95 2.84
CA GLU A 208 5.31 13.03 3.52
C GLU A 208 6.11 11.89 4.15
N MET A 209 6.61 12.10 5.36
CA MET A 209 7.38 11.10 6.08
C MET A 209 6.56 10.48 7.23
N PRO A 210 5.58 9.60 7.00
CA PRO A 210 4.92 8.88 8.10
C PRO A 210 5.92 8.05 8.90
N HIS A 211 7.01 7.62 8.28
CA HIS A 211 8.11 6.87 8.91
C HIS A 211 9.18 7.76 9.52
N LYS A 212 9.11 9.08 9.37
CA LYS A 212 9.97 10.04 10.08
C LYS A 212 10.04 9.77 11.59
N TYR A 213 8.91 9.35 12.16
CA TYR A 213 8.81 9.01 13.58
C TYR A 213 9.37 7.64 13.95
N LEU A 214 9.48 6.72 13.00
CA LEU A 214 9.98 5.38 13.26
C LEU A 214 11.48 5.25 13.04
N ASN A 215 12.09 6.20 12.34
CA ASN A 215 13.51 6.26 12.00
C ASN A 215 14.10 4.95 11.44
N ILE A 216 13.26 4.19 10.75
CA ILE A 216 13.59 2.91 10.13
C ILE A 216 13.50 2.97 8.61
N ALA A 217 13.20 4.17 8.09
CA ALA A 217 13.02 4.39 6.68
C ALA A 217 14.30 4.01 5.92
N ARG A 218 14.20 2.90 5.20
CA ARG A 218 15.09 2.60 4.09
C ARG A 218 14.24 2.64 2.85
N GLU A 219 14.56 3.59 2.01
CA GLU A 219 13.82 3.77 0.78
C GLU A 219 13.89 2.52 -0.10
N ASN A 220 12.76 2.17 -0.70
CA ASN A 220 12.65 1.05 -1.63
C ASN A 220 13.26 1.43 -2.98
N TYR A 221 14.01 0.54 -3.60
CA TYR A 221 14.67 0.78 -4.88
C TYR A 221 14.97 -0.52 -5.63
N TYR A 222 15.34 -0.39 -6.89
CA TYR A 222 15.75 -1.50 -7.75
C TYR A 222 17.23 -1.41 -8.11
N ASN A 223 17.91 -2.56 -8.08
CA ASN A 223 19.24 -2.71 -8.62
C ASN A 223 19.19 -3.30 -10.03
N VAL A 224 19.90 -2.67 -10.95
CA VAL A 224 20.01 -3.08 -12.34
C VAL A 224 21.47 -3.32 -12.69
N LYS A 225 21.75 -4.47 -13.31
CA LYS A 225 23.05 -4.77 -13.91
C LYS A 225 22.99 -4.45 -15.39
N LYS A 226 23.80 -3.52 -15.83
CA LYS A 226 23.86 -3.11 -17.24
C LYS A 226 24.48 -4.20 -18.11
N ALA A 227 23.87 -4.41 -19.30
CA ALA A 227 24.41 -5.34 -20.30
C ALA A 227 25.84 -4.96 -20.69
N GLY A 228 26.71 -5.97 -20.78
CA GLY A 228 28.13 -5.79 -21.10
C GLY A 228 28.98 -5.23 -19.95
N SER A 229 28.39 -4.82 -18.82
CA SER A 229 29.06 -4.32 -17.63
C SER A 229 28.99 -5.33 -16.49
N GLY A 230 30.04 -5.42 -15.69
CA GLY A 230 30.01 -6.17 -14.41
C GLY A 230 29.27 -5.46 -13.29
N ASN A 231 28.86 -4.20 -13.48
CA ASN A 231 28.43 -3.28 -12.46
C ASN A 231 26.91 -3.29 -12.25
N THR A 232 26.50 -3.10 -11.00
CA THR A 232 25.09 -2.96 -10.60
C THR A 232 24.84 -1.53 -10.15
N PHE A 233 23.75 -0.95 -10.61
CA PHE A 233 23.36 0.43 -10.36
C PHE A 233 22.00 0.48 -9.70
N ILE A 234 21.74 1.56 -8.96
CA ILE A 234 20.39 1.86 -8.49
C ILE A 234 19.64 2.54 -9.63
N LEU A 235 18.49 1.99 -10.02
CA LEU A 235 17.68 2.50 -11.11
C LEU A 235 17.18 3.92 -10.82
N GLY A 236 17.21 4.79 -11.83
CA GLY A 236 16.76 6.18 -11.72
C GLY A 236 17.78 7.18 -11.16
N VAL A 237 18.97 6.69 -10.76
CA VAL A 237 20.06 7.56 -10.30
C VAL A 237 20.92 8.02 -11.44
N ASN A 238 21.22 9.31 -11.48
CA ASN A 238 22.28 9.84 -12.35
C ASN A 238 23.65 9.65 -11.67
N LEU A 239 24.38 8.63 -12.10
CA LEU A 239 25.71 8.29 -11.56
C LEU A 239 26.79 9.35 -11.81
N TYR A 240 26.53 10.27 -12.72
CA TYR A 240 27.48 11.31 -13.14
C TYR A 240 27.19 12.66 -12.49
N ALA A 241 26.03 12.79 -11.83
CA ALA A 241 25.67 13.99 -11.06
C ALA A 241 26.49 14.09 -9.77
N ASN A 242 26.65 15.31 -9.27
CA ASN A 242 27.30 15.54 -7.97
C ASN A 242 26.38 15.31 -6.79
N ASP A 243 25.07 15.39 -7.00
CA ASP A 243 24.01 15.06 -6.06
C ASP A 243 23.46 13.67 -6.34
N ASP A 244 22.97 13.04 -5.30
CA ASP A 244 22.42 11.68 -5.36
C ASP A 244 20.91 11.69 -5.61
N ALA A 245 20.41 12.65 -6.38
CA ALA A 245 19.01 12.81 -6.65
C ALA A 245 18.46 11.62 -7.45
N PHE A 246 17.42 10.98 -6.88
CA PHE A 246 16.59 10.04 -7.59
C PHE A 246 15.44 10.81 -8.26
N ILE A 247 15.20 10.53 -9.52
CA ILE A 247 14.13 11.15 -10.28
C ILE A 247 13.22 10.04 -10.80
N ALA A 248 11.97 10.04 -10.38
CA ALA A 248 11.03 8.93 -10.59
C ALA A 248 10.83 8.59 -12.08
N ASP A 249 10.78 9.57 -12.96
CA ASP A 249 10.58 9.40 -14.39
C ASP A 249 11.86 9.03 -15.17
N ARG A 250 13.01 8.92 -14.47
CA ARG A 250 14.29 8.48 -15.04
C ARG A 250 14.51 6.97 -14.93
N THR A 251 13.47 6.20 -14.60
CA THR A 251 13.51 4.74 -14.45
C THR A 251 13.51 4.04 -15.81
N ALA A 252 14.61 4.17 -16.55
CA ALA A 252 14.80 3.56 -17.86
C ALA A 252 15.73 2.33 -17.77
N VAL A 253 15.41 1.30 -18.53
CA VAL A 253 16.19 0.07 -18.69
C VAL A 253 16.30 -0.28 -20.16
N ARG A 254 17.37 -0.93 -20.59
CA ARG A 254 17.51 -1.40 -21.98
C ARG A 254 17.38 -2.91 -22.09
N ALA A 255 17.03 -3.38 -23.26
CA ALA A 255 17.02 -4.81 -23.57
C ALA A 255 18.41 -5.41 -23.31
N GLY A 256 18.45 -6.55 -22.61
CA GLY A 256 19.70 -7.22 -22.22
C GLY A 256 20.24 -6.75 -20.85
N ASP A 257 19.74 -5.68 -20.25
CA ASP A 257 19.97 -5.38 -18.84
C ASP A 257 19.34 -6.47 -17.97
N THR A 258 19.85 -6.63 -16.76
CA THR A 258 19.26 -7.54 -15.79
C THR A 258 18.78 -6.75 -14.57
N LEU A 259 17.49 -6.80 -14.30
CA LEU A 259 16.94 -6.32 -13.04
C LEU A 259 17.35 -7.33 -11.96
N MET A 260 18.31 -6.97 -11.11
CA MET A 260 19.01 -7.89 -10.22
C MET A 260 18.26 -8.15 -8.92
N THR A 261 17.80 -7.09 -8.28
CA THR A 261 17.12 -7.16 -6.99
C THR A 261 16.04 -6.10 -6.88
N ILE A 262 14.99 -6.47 -6.17
CA ILE A 262 14.03 -5.53 -5.61
C ILE A 262 14.39 -5.37 -4.14
N ASN A 263 14.72 -4.16 -3.74
CA ASN A 263 15.00 -3.83 -2.34
C ASN A 263 13.81 -3.09 -1.77
N TYR A 264 13.20 -3.64 -0.74
CA TYR A 264 12.05 -3.04 -0.08
C TYR A 264 12.08 -3.28 1.42
N ASN A 265 11.43 -2.39 2.15
CA ASN A 265 11.16 -2.54 3.57
C ASN A 265 9.67 -2.64 3.80
N LEU A 266 9.30 -3.53 4.70
CA LEU A 266 7.96 -3.60 5.25
C LEU A 266 7.94 -2.89 6.59
N ILE A 267 6.97 -2.02 6.80
CA ILE A 267 6.70 -1.41 8.11
C ILE A 267 5.80 -2.31 8.98
N ARG A 268 5.19 -3.32 8.38
CA ARG A 268 4.35 -4.35 9.04
C ARG A 268 4.70 -5.74 8.51
N ASN A 269 4.48 -6.77 9.33
CA ASN A 269 4.68 -8.15 8.90
C ASN A 269 3.67 -8.55 7.83
N ALA A 270 4.13 -9.30 6.82
CA ALA A 270 3.31 -9.89 5.78
C ALA A 270 3.29 -11.41 5.88
N GLN A 271 2.12 -12.01 5.70
CA GLN A 271 1.94 -13.46 5.61
C GLN A 271 2.25 -13.99 4.21
N ASP A 272 2.16 -13.12 3.23
CA ASP A 272 2.54 -13.41 1.87
C ASP A 272 3.12 -12.17 1.21
N VAL A 273 4.24 -12.34 0.52
CA VAL A 273 4.83 -11.32 -0.34
C VAL A 273 5.08 -11.94 -1.70
N SER A 274 4.64 -11.25 -2.73
CA SER A 274 4.87 -11.65 -4.10
C SER A 274 5.24 -10.44 -4.96
N TYR A 275 5.87 -10.67 -6.10
CA TYR A 275 6.00 -9.62 -7.09
C TYR A 275 5.58 -10.10 -8.47
N VAL A 276 5.15 -9.13 -9.28
CA VAL A 276 4.75 -9.35 -10.67
C VAL A 276 5.34 -8.26 -11.54
N ILE A 277 5.99 -8.67 -12.62
CA ILE A 277 6.49 -7.80 -13.68
C ILE A 277 5.60 -8.00 -14.90
N ARG A 278 5.03 -6.91 -15.41
CA ARG A 278 4.09 -6.97 -16.53
C ARG A 278 4.26 -5.80 -17.47
N ASN A 279 3.78 -5.97 -18.69
CA ASN A 279 3.52 -4.85 -19.58
C ASN A 279 2.45 -3.95 -18.96
N ALA A 280 2.71 -2.65 -18.85
CA ALA A 280 1.79 -1.71 -18.21
C ALA A 280 0.51 -1.48 -19.04
N GLU A 281 0.58 -1.61 -20.36
CA GLU A 281 -0.52 -1.34 -21.29
C GLU A 281 -1.36 -2.60 -21.56
N THR A 282 -0.70 -3.72 -21.84
CA THR A 282 -1.39 -4.98 -22.22
C THR A 282 -1.72 -5.85 -21.02
N GLY A 283 -1.06 -5.65 -19.88
CA GLY A 283 -1.17 -6.50 -18.70
C GLY A 283 -0.43 -7.85 -18.81
N GLU A 284 0.25 -8.12 -19.93
CA GLU A 284 1.00 -9.37 -20.12
C GLU A 284 2.06 -9.53 -19.03
N VAL A 285 2.05 -10.68 -18.37
CA VAL A 285 3.01 -10.99 -17.30
C VAL A 285 4.31 -11.52 -17.92
N TYR A 286 5.42 -10.86 -17.58
CA TYR A 286 6.76 -11.24 -17.98
C TYR A 286 7.45 -12.13 -16.93
N ALA A 287 7.26 -11.80 -15.65
CA ALA A 287 7.76 -12.61 -14.54
C ALA A 287 6.89 -12.45 -13.30
N SER A 288 6.84 -13.48 -12.47
CA SER A 288 6.20 -13.43 -11.16
C SER A 288 6.88 -14.41 -10.21
N VAL A 289 6.97 -14.04 -8.94
CA VAL A 289 7.54 -14.88 -7.89
C VAL A 289 6.79 -14.66 -6.58
N ASP A 290 6.53 -15.76 -5.89
CA ASP A 290 6.02 -15.82 -4.54
C ASP A 290 7.19 -15.96 -3.57
N GLN A 291 7.25 -15.09 -2.56
CA GLN A 291 8.30 -15.05 -1.52
C GLN A 291 7.78 -15.56 -0.17
N GLY A 292 6.47 -15.74 -0.03
CA GLY A 292 5.83 -16.16 1.21
C GLY A 292 5.98 -15.16 2.37
N VAL A 293 6.11 -15.66 3.59
CA VAL A 293 6.14 -14.85 4.83
C VAL A 293 7.38 -13.95 4.88
N GLN A 294 7.17 -12.67 5.17
CA GLN A 294 8.22 -11.68 5.37
C GLN A 294 7.96 -10.83 6.61
N PHE A 295 9.00 -10.46 7.32
CA PHE A 295 8.91 -9.67 8.54
C PHE A 295 9.22 -8.20 8.27
N GLY A 296 8.41 -7.33 8.87
CA GLY A 296 8.61 -5.89 8.86
C GLY A 296 9.69 -5.43 9.83
N ALA A 297 9.80 -4.13 9.99
CA ALA A 297 10.67 -3.50 10.96
C ALA A 297 10.33 -3.93 12.41
N TYR A 298 11.34 -3.98 13.27
CA TYR A 298 11.18 -4.37 14.66
C TYR A 298 12.07 -3.56 15.60
N TYR A 299 11.65 -3.40 16.85
CA TYR A 299 12.47 -2.79 17.87
C TYR A 299 13.31 -3.84 18.60
N ASN A 300 14.63 -3.71 18.53
CA ASN A 300 15.54 -4.57 19.24
C ASN A 300 15.81 -4.03 20.65
N THR A 301 15.16 -4.58 21.65
CA THR A 301 15.29 -4.16 23.04
C THR A 301 16.70 -4.32 23.61
N SER A 302 17.48 -5.29 23.13
CA SER A 302 18.85 -5.52 23.59
C SER A 302 19.83 -4.47 23.07
N ALA A 303 19.58 -3.93 21.89
CA ALA A 303 20.41 -2.88 21.28
C ALA A 303 19.83 -1.47 21.53
N ALA A 304 18.65 -1.36 22.16
CA ALA A 304 17.88 -0.13 22.29
C ALA A 304 17.76 0.62 20.94
N ALA A 305 17.56 -0.11 19.87
CA ALA A 305 17.52 0.41 18.51
C ALA A 305 16.47 -0.30 17.65
N TRP A 306 15.95 0.42 16.68
CA TRP A 306 15.13 -0.19 15.64
C TRP A 306 16.01 -1.01 14.70
N GLY A 307 15.66 -2.28 14.54
CA GLY A 307 16.15 -3.14 13.48
C GLY A 307 15.22 -3.03 12.28
N ASN A 308 15.78 -3.02 11.10
CA ASN A 308 15.00 -3.17 9.88
C ASN A 308 15.45 -4.43 9.15
N ASN A 309 14.51 -5.10 8.55
CA ASN A 309 14.77 -6.17 7.60
C ASN A 309 14.57 -5.60 6.20
N MET A 310 15.63 -4.94 5.65
CA MET A 310 15.60 -4.68 4.23
C MET A 310 15.61 -6.03 3.51
N ILE A 311 14.56 -6.29 2.78
CA ILE A 311 14.38 -7.51 2.03
C ILE A 311 14.92 -7.24 0.64
N ALA A 312 15.96 -7.98 0.25
CA ALA A 312 16.49 -7.97 -1.10
C ALA A 312 16.00 -9.24 -1.80
N ILE A 313 15.01 -9.09 -2.67
CA ILE A 313 14.55 -10.21 -3.50
C ILE A 313 15.48 -10.34 -4.69
N PRO A 314 16.23 -11.44 -4.84
CA PRO A 314 16.95 -11.72 -6.06
C PRO A 314 15.95 -11.97 -7.18
N LEU A 315 16.03 -11.17 -8.22
CA LEU A 315 15.11 -11.21 -9.33
C LEU A 315 15.72 -11.84 -10.57
N SER A 316 16.88 -11.37 -11.00
CA SER A 316 17.61 -11.83 -12.20
C SER A 316 16.75 -11.90 -13.47
N TRP A 317 15.88 -10.93 -13.66
CA TRP A 317 15.08 -10.82 -14.88
C TRP A 317 15.79 -9.95 -15.93
N ASN A 318 15.92 -10.46 -17.17
CA ASN A 318 16.77 -9.90 -18.22
C ASN A 318 16.09 -8.88 -19.13
N VAL A 319 15.07 -8.19 -18.68
CA VAL A 319 14.30 -7.21 -19.48
C VAL A 319 13.82 -7.82 -20.81
N THR A 320 13.14 -8.95 -20.70
CA THR A 320 12.65 -9.72 -21.83
C THR A 320 11.14 -9.97 -21.70
N ASP A 321 10.52 -10.32 -22.82
CA ASP A 321 9.17 -10.87 -22.81
C ASP A 321 9.12 -12.27 -22.18
N LYS A 322 7.93 -12.85 -22.07
CA LYS A 322 7.73 -14.20 -21.51
C LYS A 322 8.43 -15.34 -22.28
N ASN A 323 8.83 -15.09 -23.54
CA ASN A 323 9.52 -16.05 -24.39
C ASN A 323 11.05 -15.82 -24.38
N GLY A 324 11.55 -14.84 -23.65
CA GLY A 324 12.95 -14.45 -23.56
C GLY A 324 13.40 -13.54 -24.70
N GLY A 325 12.47 -13.01 -25.51
CA GLY A 325 12.77 -12.03 -26.55
C GLY A 325 12.98 -10.63 -25.95
N PRO A 326 13.83 -9.77 -26.60
CA PRO A 326 14.05 -8.42 -26.13
C PRO A 326 12.76 -7.59 -26.22
N LEU A 327 12.51 -6.77 -25.21
CA LEU A 327 11.38 -5.85 -25.24
C LEU A 327 11.63 -4.69 -26.20
N PRO A 328 10.62 -4.27 -26.99
CA PRO A 328 10.72 -3.15 -27.89
C PRO A 328 10.98 -1.81 -27.16
N GLU A 329 11.56 -0.86 -27.91
CA GLU A 329 11.68 0.54 -27.51
C GLU A 329 10.34 1.11 -27.03
N GLY A 330 10.38 1.89 -25.95
CA GLY A 330 9.21 2.56 -25.37
C GLY A 330 8.27 1.65 -24.57
N THR A 331 8.52 0.35 -24.49
CA THR A 331 7.67 -0.56 -23.68
C THR A 331 7.61 -0.08 -22.24
N LYS A 332 6.39 0.13 -21.75
CA LYS A 332 6.14 0.44 -20.34
C LYS A 332 6.01 -0.85 -19.53
N ILE A 333 6.80 -0.94 -18.49
CA ILE A 333 6.86 -2.09 -17.60
C ILE A 333 6.36 -1.66 -16.23
N LYS A 334 5.45 -2.41 -15.66
CA LYS A 334 4.98 -2.22 -14.30
C LYS A 334 5.53 -3.34 -13.41
N VAL A 335 6.30 -2.97 -12.40
CA VAL A 335 6.77 -3.87 -11.35
C VAL A 335 5.93 -3.61 -10.11
N THR A 336 5.20 -4.62 -9.65
CA THR A 336 4.36 -4.53 -8.46
C THR A 336 4.83 -5.56 -7.44
N VAL A 337 5.14 -5.10 -6.23
CA VAL A 337 5.36 -5.94 -5.06
C VAL A 337 4.09 -5.88 -4.21
N ASN A 338 3.53 -7.03 -3.87
CA ASN A 338 2.35 -7.15 -3.02
C ASN A 338 2.78 -7.69 -1.66
N ALA A 339 2.22 -7.15 -0.59
CA ALA A 339 2.42 -7.61 0.77
C ALA A 339 1.07 -7.75 1.47
N ILE A 340 0.72 -8.97 1.82
CA ILE A 340 -0.58 -9.32 2.38
C ILE A 340 -0.43 -9.54 3.88
N PRO A 341 -1.06 -8.74 4.75
CA PRO A 341 -1.02 -8.95 6.19
C PRO A 341 -1.83 -10.18 6.61
N GLU A 342 -1.59 -10.67 7.81
CA GLU A 342 -2.26 -11.87 8.35
C GLU A 342 -3.79 -11.77 8.31
N TYR A 343 -4.34 -10.59 8.58
CA TYR A 343 -5.78 -10.36 8.57
C TYR A 343 -6.42 -10.65 7.21
N ASN A 344 -5.73 -10.30 6.13
CA ASN A 344 -6.20 -10.49 4.75
C ASN A 344 -5.72 -11.80 4.11
N TRP A 345 -5.19 -12.73 4.89
CA TRP A 345 -4.65 -14.00 4.38
C TRP A 345 -5.39 -15.20 4.96
N ASP A 346 -5.88 -16.06 4.10
CA ASP A 346 -6.41 -17.37 4.49
C ASP A 346 -5.27 -18.40 4.46
N ARG A 347 -4.86 -18.85 5.63
CA ARG A 347 -3.76 -19.81 5.77
C ARG A 347 -4.08 -21.20 5.24
N ALA A 348 -5.37 -21.58 5.24
CA ALA A 348 -5.80 -22.91 4.81
C ALA A 348 -5.82 -23.01 3.28
N THR A 349 -6.36 -22.01 2.62
CA THR A 349 -6.45 -21.95 1.15
C THR A 349 -5.25 -21.28 0.49
N LYS A 350 -4.42 -20.56 1.26
CA LYS A 350 -3.32 -19.72 0.77
C LYS A 350 -3.78 -18.68 -0.24
N THR A 351 -4.86 -18.00 0.07
CA THR A 351 -5.46 -16.97 -0.78
C THR A 351 -5.74 -15.70 0.00
N VAL A 352 -5.88 -14.61 -0.73
CA VAL A 352 -6.31 -13.32 -0.17
C VAL A 352 -7.75 -13.44 0.33
N LYS A 353 -7.98 -12.96 1.53
CA LYS A 353 -9.28 -12.86 2.20
C LYS A 353 -9.74 -11.41 2.26
N GLY A 354 -10.94 -11.14 1.77
CA GLY A 354 -11.50 -9.79 1.72
C GLY A 354 -10.88 -8.91 0.64
N THR A 355 -11.09 -7.60 0.75
CA THR A 355 -10.58 -6.60 -0.19
C THR A 355 -9.28 -6.01 0.33
N LEU A 356 -8.30 -5.83 -0.56
CA LEU A 356 -7.06 -5.15 -0.25
C LEU A 356 -7.17 -3.66 -0.58
N GLY A 357 -6.67 -2.82 0.31
CA GLY A 357 -6.46 -1.40 0.06
C GLY A 357 -5.17 -1.13 -0.73
N ALA A 358 -4.97 0.13 -1.10
CA ALA A 358 -3.82 0.56 -1.91
C ALA A 358 -2.47 0.30 -1.22
N GLY A 359 -2.42 0.33 0.11
CA GLY A 359 -1.21 0.10 0.89
C GLY A 359 -0.67 -1.33 0.84
N ALA A 360 -1.44 -2.30 0.31
CA ALA A 360 -0.99 -3.67 0.15
C ALA A 360 0.04 -3.85 -0.99
N SER A 361 0.26 -2.86 -1.83
CA SER A 361 1.16 -2.97 -2.97
C SER A 361 2.04 -1.75 -3.14
N TRP A 362 3.26 -2.01 -3.59
CA TRP A 362 4.19 -0.99 -4.08
C TRP A 362 4.44 -1.22 -5.56
N THR A 363 4.14 -0.20 -6.37
CA THR A 363 4.24 -0.28 -7.83
C THR A 363 5.16 0.80 -8.36
N THR A 364 6.03 0.43 -9.30
CA THR A 364 6.92 1.34 -10.02
C THR A 364 6.83 1.06 -11.52
N GLU A 365 6.86 2.10 -12.31
CA GLU A 365 6.92 1.99 -13.77
C GLU A 365 8.35 2.19 -14.28
N LEU A 366 8.75 1.33 -15.21
CA LEU A 366 10.00 1.38 -15.93
C LEU A 366 9.70 1.57 -17.42
N THR A 367 10.61 2.20 -18.14
CA THR A 367 10.50 2.30 -19.59
C THR A 367 11.69 1.62 -20.25
N VAL A 368 11.43 0.83 -21.26
CA VAL A 368 12.50 0.30 -22.13
C VAL A 368 13.00 1.41 -23.04
N ASP A 369 14.29 1.65 -22.97
CA ASP A 369 14.99 2.64 -23.76
C ASP A 369 16.25 1.98 -24.34
N ASN A 370 16.20 1.70 -25.62
CA ASN A 370 17.28 1.02 -26.36
C ASN A 370 18.01 2.01 -27.31
N THR A 371 17.64 3.28 -27.27
CA THR A 371 18.13 4.29 -28.20
C THR A 371 19.26 5.07 -27.54
N ALA A 372 20.42 5.14 -28.17
CA ALA A 372 21.52 5.94 -27.67
C ALA A 372 21.30 7.43 -27.94
N PRO A 373 21.80 8.33 -27.07
CA PRO A 373 21.78 9.77 -27.34
C PRO A 373 22.52 10.12 -28.61
N GLU A 374 22.11 11.19 -29.27
CA GLU A 374 22.77 11.75 -30.45
C GLU A 374 23.52 13.02 -30.03
N LEU A 375 24.77 13.16 -30.51
CA LEU A 375 25.53 14.40 -30.41
C LEU A 375 25.13 15.31 -31.60
N THR A 376 24.52 16.45 -31.30
CA THR A 376 24.01 17.36 -32.34
C THR A 376 24.94 18.56 -32.59
N GLY A 377 25.95 18.74 -31.75
CA GLY A 377 26.97 19.76 -31.96
C GLY A 377 28.04 19.81 -30.89
N SER A 378 29.21 20.26 -31.27
CA SER A 378 30.29 20.52 -30.34
C SER A 378 31.08 21.80 -30.73
N SER A 379 31.67 22.44 -29.71
CA SER A 379 32.63 23.54 -29.96
C SER A 379 33.65 23.62 -28.84
N TYR A 380 34.93 23.73 -29.20
CA TYR A 380 36.04 23.83 -28.25
C TYR A 380 36.57 25.26 -28.18
N THR A 381 36.82 25.74 -26.98
CA THR A 381 37.36 27.05 -26.70
C THR A 381 38.55 26.89 -25.72
N ARG A 382 39.64 27.63 -26.00
CA ARG A 382 40.79 27.69 -25.12
C ARG A 382 41.30 29.13 -25.01
N ASP A 383 41.49 29.58 -23.78
CA ASP A 383 42.19 30.80 -23.47
C ASP A 383 43.69 30.50 -23.36
N PHE A 384 44.49 31.05 -24.28
CA PHE A 384 45.93 30.83 -24.30
C PHE A 384 46.69 31.65 -23.25
N VAL A 385 46.01 32.61 -22.58
CA VAL A 385 46.61 33.45 -21.54
C VAL A 385 46.42 32.79 -20.17
N THR A 386 45.21 32.34 -19.86
CA THR A 386 44.90 31.68 -18.59
C THR A 386 45.16 30.17 -18.61
N GLY A 387 45.21 29.56 -19.79
CA GLY A 387 45.27 28.11 -19.97
C GLY A 387 43.95 27.38 -19.82
N GLU A 388 42.88 28.12 -19.46
CA GLU A 388 41.54 27.56 -19.34
C GLU A 388 41.00 27.08 -20.67
N SER A 389 40.33 25.94 -20.67
CA SER A 389 39.65 25.45 -21.86
C SER A 389 38.32 24.78 -21.50
N SER A 390 37.41 24.86 -22.44
CA SER A 390 36.09 24.25 -22.32
C SER A 390 35.61 23.64 -23.63
N LEU A 391 34.85 22.56 -23.50
CA LEU A 391 34.16 21.92 -24.61
C LEU A 391 32.66 22.09 -24.39
N ARG A 392 32.01 22.83 -25.27
CA ARG A 392 30.56 22.93 -25.30
C ARG A 392 30.02 21.80 -26.16
N VAL A 393 29.08 21.04 -25.62
CA VAL A 393 28.48 19.88 -26.27
C VAL A 393 26.98 20.01 -26.24
N THR A 394 26.35 19.77 -27.38
CA THR A 394 24.91 19.70 -27.52
C THR A 394 24.53 18.26 -27.87
N ALA A 395 23.65 17.69 -27.10
CA ALA A 395 23.16 16.30 -27.27
C ALA A 395 21.64 16.22 -27.13
N LYS A 396 21.07 15.22 -27.77
CA LYS A 396 19.64 14.91 -27.73
C LYS A 396 19.45 13.43 -27.54
N ASP A 397 18.42 13.09 -26.82
CA ASP A 397 17.96 11.71 -26.64
C ASP A 397 16.46 11.62 -26.89
N ASN A 398 15.93 10.42 -27.17
CA ASN A 398 14.49 10.20 -27.25
C ASN A 398 13.81 10.35 -25.89
N ARG A 399 14.58 10.22 -24.78
CA ARG A 399 14.14 10.45 -23.41
C ARG A 399 14.96 11.53 -22.73
N TYR A 400 16.00 11.17 -22.01
CA TYR A 400 16.80 12.10 -21.22
C TYR A 400 18.30 11.81 -21.34
N VAL A 401 19.07 12.78 -21.77
CA VAL A 401 20.52 12.72 -21.65
C VAL A 401 20.90 12.84 -20.18
N ALA A 402 21.69 11.90 -19.67
CA ALA A 402 22.13 11.89 -18.27
C ALA A 402 23.46 12.64 -18.08
N ALA A 403 24.43 12.45 -18.99
CA ALA A 403 25.75 13.05 -18.86
C ALA A 403 26.49 13.12 -20.19
N ILE A 404 27.48 14.01 -20.21
CA ILE A 404 28.54 14.07 -21.20
C ILE A 404 29.87 13.74 -20.52
N LEU A 405 30.58 12.76 -21.07
CA LEU A 405 31.89 12.35 -20.62
C LEU A 405 32.93 12.73 -21.67
N VAL A 406 34.06 13.27 -21.25
CA VAL A 406 35.22 13.51 -22.09
C VAL A 406 36.30 12.51 -21.66
N THR A 407 36.74 11.66 -22.58
CA THR A 407 37.75 10.65 -22.34
C THR A 407 38.98 10.86 -23.19
N ASN A 408 40.08 10.16 -22.86
CA ASN A 408 41.20 10.09 -23.78
C ASN A 408 40.81 9.40 -25.10
N ALA A 409 41.59 9.56 -26.15
CA ALA A 409 41.32 9.01 -27.49
C ALA A 409 41.16 7.48 -27.53
N ARG A 410 41.58 6.76 -26.49
CA ARG A 410 41.44 5.31 -26.33
C ARG A 410 40.25 4.89 -25.45
N GLN A 411 39.47 5.85 -24.96
CA GLN A 411 38.35 5.60 -24.04
C GLN A 411 38.74 4.83 -22.76
N THR A 412 39.98 4.90 -22.33
CA THR A 412 40.48 4.17 -21.17
C THR A 412 40.47 5.00 -19.87
N GLN A 413 40.24 6.30 -19.97
CA GLN A 413 40.25 7.22 -18.84
C GLN A 413 39.25 8.37 -19.08
N VAL A 414 38.40 8.63 -18.11
CA VAL A 414 37.56 9.83 -18.08
C VAL A 414 38.43 11.00 -17.63
N LEU A 415 38.53 12.01 -18.47
CA LEU A 415 39.30 13.22 -18.23
C LEU A 415 38.44 14.34 -17.63
N ALA A 416 37.19 14.44 -18.10
CA ALA A 416 36.23 15.38 -17.59
C ALA A 416 34.80 14.81 -17.76
N ARG A 417 33.85 15.33 -16.99
CA ARG A 417 32.44 14.93 -17.08
C ARG A 417 31.55 16.07 -16.66
N GLN A 418 30.33 16.07 -17.23
CA GLN A 418 29.27 16.98 -16.85
C GLN A 418 27.95 16.23 -16.86
N ALA A 419 27.25 16.24 -15.74
CA ALA A 419 25.87 15.81 -15.69
C ALA A 419 24.99 16.78 -16.45
N VAL A 420 23.96 16.26 -17.10
CA VAL A 420 22.96 17.05 -17.83
C VAL A 420 21.73 17.17 -16.93
N ASP A 421 21.38 18.42 -16.63
CA ASP A 421 20.13 18.74 -15.95
C ASP A 421 19.05 19.02 -17.01
N GLN A 422 18.33 17.97 -17.39
CA GLN A 422 17.29 18.00 -18.40
C GLN A 422 15.93 17.74 -17.75
N THR A 423 15.01 18.68 -17.88
CA THR A 423 13.68 18.61 -17.28
C THR A 423 12.60 18.19 -18.27
N GLU A 424 12.85 18.32 -19.57
CA GLU A 424 11.88 17.99 -20.62
C GLU A 424 12.33 16.78 -21.44
N LEU A 425 11.38 15.89 -21.71
CA LEU A 425 11.60 14.66 -22.47
C LEU A 425 11.93 14.94 -23.94
N GLY A 426 12.96 14.32 -24.45
CA GLY A 426 13.31 14.38 -25.88
C GLY A 426 13.82 15.73 -26.38
N VAL A 427 14.19 16.62 -25.47
CA VAL A 427 14.69 17.97 -25.82
C VAL A 427 16.21 17.97 -25.94
N GLU A 428 16.72 18.79 -26.84
CA GLU A 428 18.14 19.03 -27.00
C GLU A 428 18.73 19.77 -25.80
N SER A 429 19.82 19.27 -25.25
CA SER A 429 20.50 19.88 -24.10
C SER A 429 21.93 20.25 -24.43
N THR A 430 22.34 21.44 -23.98
CA THR A 430 23.70 21.93 -24.16
C THR A 430 24.39 22.09 -22.82
N VAL A 431 25.55 21.47 -22.67
CA VAL A 431 26.41 21.61 -21.50
C VAL A 431 27.80 22.09 -21.89
N THR A 432 28.50 22.69 -20.92
CA THR A 432 29.91 23.08 -21.06
C THR A 432 30.73 22.24 -20.10
N VAL A 433 31.64 21.45 -20.63
CA VAL A 433 32.58 20.62 -19.89
C VAL A 433 33.90 21.36 -19.74
N ASP A 434 34.38 21.52 -18.49
CA ASP A 434 35.72 22.04 -18.22
C ASP A 434 36.76 21.03 -18.70
N THR A 435 37.59 21.46 -19.64
CA THR A 435 38.67 20.66 -20.24
C THR A 435 40.06 21.19 -19.92
N SER A 436 40.19 22.15 -19.00
CA SER A 436 41.47 22.81 -18.66
C SER A 436 42.56 21.83 -18.27
N ASN A 437 42.21 20.69 -17.69
CA ASN A 437 43.12 19.62 -17.31
C ASN A 437 43.30 18.54 -18.40
N VAL A 438 42.66 18.68 -19.56
CA VAL A 438 42.74 17.70 -20.64
C VAL A 438 44.02 17.93 -21.43
N THR A 439 44.84 16.90 -21.54
CA THR A 439 46.09 16.93 -22.34
C THR A 439 45.88 16.14 -23.63
N GLY A 440 46.30 16.71 -24.75
CA GLY A 440 46.19 16.07 -26.06
C GLY A 440 45.48 16.96 -27.07
N SER A 441 45.51 16.56 -28.31
CA SER A 441 44.83 17.25 -29.42
C SER A 441 43.54 16.58 -29.85
N GLU A 442 43.22 15.43 -29.27
CA GLU A 442 42.08 14.60 -29.63
C GLU A 442 41.51 13.95 -28.38
N VAL A 443 40.21 13.98 -28.26
CA VAL A 443 39.42 13.36 -27.18
C VAL A 443 38.23 12.57 -27.76
N CYS A 444 37.70 11.66 -26.95
CA CYS A 444 36.40 11.10 -27.24
C CYS A 444 35.36 11.76 -26.33
N VAL A 445 34.26 12.14 -26.89
CA VAL A 445 33.08 12.64 -26.18
C VAL A 445 32.01 11.54 -26.21
N ILE A 446 31.50 11.21 -25.07
CA ILE A 446 30.47 10.17 -24.92
C ILE A 446 29.24 10.81 -24.28
N ALA A 447 28.12 10.77 -24.99
CA ALA A 447 26.82 11.11 -24.45
C ALA A 447 26.17 9.84 -23.85
N VAL A 448 25.62 9.97 -22.67
CA VAL A 448 25.04 8.84 -21.90
C VAL A 448 23.62 9.20 -21.48
N ASP A 449 22.68 8.28 -21.64
CA ASP A 449 21.33 8.38 -21.11
C ASP A 449 21.16 7.69 -19.74
N TYR A 450 19.94 7.72 -19.18
CA TYR A 450 19.63 7.07 -17.90
C TYR A 450 19.48 5.54 -18.03
N ALA A 451 19.22 5.01 -19.22
CA ALA A 451 19.22 3.58 -19.49
C ALA A 451 20.65 3.01 -19.63
N GLY A 452 21.63 3.91 -19.80
CA GLY A 452 23.03 3.58 -19.98
C GLY A 452 23.38 3.28 -21.45
N ASN A 453 22.55 3.69 -22.40
CA ASN A 453 22.95 3.71 -23.81
C ASN A 453 23.93 4.86 -24.01
N MET A 454 24.84 4.69 -24.95
CA MET A 454 25.94 5.63 -25.21
C MET A 454 26.13 5.86 -26.68
N ALA A 455 26.41 7.12 -27.02
CA ALA A 455 26.97 7.49 -28.31
C ALA A 455 28.32 8.16 -28.13
N GLY A 456 29.29 7.76 -28.88
CA GLY A 456 30.66 8.25 -28.79
C GLY A 456 31.11 8.95 -30.05
N TYR A 457 31.85 10.05 -29.87
CA TYR A 457 32.39 10.86 -30.97
C TYR A 457 33.83 11.22 -30.65
N LYS A 458 34.70 11.07 -31.65
CA LYS A 458 36.07 11.50 -31.59
C LYS A 458 36.18 12.94 -32.09
N ILE A 459 36.73 13.82 -31.28
CA ILE A 459 36.79 15.24 -31.55
C ILE A 459 38.23 15.71 -31.49
N LYS A 460 38.65 16.43 -32.53
CA LYS A 460 39.92 17.14 -32.55
C LYS A 460 39.79 18.51 -31.90
N LEU A 461 40.52 18.78 -30.84
CA LEU A 461 40.45 20.02 -30.06
C LEU A 461 40.99 21.25 -30.80
N ASN A 462 41.42 21.11 -32.04
CA ASN A 462 41.92 22.20 -32.91
C ASN A 462 41.19 22.30 -34.24
N GLY A 463 40.08 21.59 -34.44
CA GLY A 463 39.36 21.53 -35.72
C GLY A 463 37.90 21.14 -35.55
N SER A 464 37.21 21.03 -36.66
CA SER A 464 35.78 20.77 -36.73
C SER A 464 35.45 19.37 -37.24
N GLU A 465 36.34 18.40 -37.10
CA GLU A 465 36.10 17.04 -37.53
C GLU A 465 35.60 16.21 -36.35
N GLU A 466 34.40 15.64 -36.50
CA GLU A 466 33.77 14.69 -35.58
C GLU A 466 33.67 13.36 -36.30
N GLU A 467 34.10 12.27 -35.64
CA GLU A 467 34.00 10.92 -36.15
C GLU A 467 33.23 10.09 -35.09
N GLU A 468 32.15 9.45 -35.50
CA GLU A 468 31.41 8.56 -34.63
C GLU A 468 32.23 7.31 -34.30
N ILE A 469 32.22 6.90 -33.06
CA ILE A 469 32.98 5.75 -32.57
C ILE A 469 32.07 4.80 -31.75
N ASP A 470 32.50 3.55 -31.65
CA ASP A 470 31.85 2.58 -30.78
C ASP A 470 32.06 2.96 -29.30
N ALA A 471 31.00 3.49 -28.68
CA ALA A 471 30.99 3.87 -27.29
C ALA A 471 30.69 2.70 -26.34
N ASP A 472 30.14 1.59 -26.79
CA ASP A 472 29.88 0.39 -25.96
C ASP A 472 31.19 -0.18 -25.43
N SER A 473 32.30 0.01 -26.17
CA SER A 473 33.65 -0.32 -25.69
C SER A 473 34.07 0.46 -24.43
N PHE A 474 33.46 1.60 -24.13
CA PHE A 474 33.76 2.38 -22.94
C PHE A 474 33.53 1.58 -21.67
N TYR A 475 32.44 0.87 -21.52
CA TYR A 475 32.20 0.01 -20.35
C TYR A 475 33.21 -1.13 -20.25
N ALA A 476 33.56 -1.75 -21.36
CA ALA A 476 34.54 -2.83 -21.37
C ALA A 476 35.95 -2.31 -20.99
N ASN A 477 36.30 -1.10 -21.42
CA ASN A 477 37.59 -0.48 -21.18
C ASN A 477 37.68 0.17 -19.80
N ASN A 478 36.55 0.55 -19.18
CA ASN A 478 36.49 1.28 -17.91
C ASN A 478 35.87 0.45 -16.78
N ALA A 479 35.87 -0.87 -16.89
CA ALA A 479 35.43 -1.77 -15.82
C ALA A 479 36.12 -1.51 -14.45
N TYR A 480 37.22 -0.79 -14.45
CA TYR A 480 37.96 -0.37 -13.24
C TYR A 480 37.44 0.91 -12.56
N ASP A 481 36.59 1.68 -13.19
CA ASP A 481 35.95 2.84 -12.55
C ASP A 481 34.70 2.44 -11.72
N SER A 482 34.45 1.13 -11.63
CA SER A 482 33.51 0.53 -10.69
C SER A 482 33.75 0.95 -9.24
N SER A 483 35.00 1.28 -8.86
CA SER A 483 35.33 1.77 -7.53
C SER A 483 34.67 3.12 -7.24
N TRP A 484 34.50 4.00 -8.21
CA TRP A 484 33.83 5.28 -8.03
C TRP A 484 32.31 5.14 -7.97
N ILE A 485 31.72 4.25 -8.78
CA ILE A 485 30.29 3.93 -8.75
C ILE A 485 29.93 3.23 -7.45
N ALA A 486 30.76 2.25 -7.02
CA ALA A 486 30.61 1.59 -5.74
C ALA A 486 30.84 2.55 -4.55
N PHE A 487 31.76 3.49 -4.67
CA PHE A 487 32.00 4.52 -3.67
C PHE A 487 30.78 5.46 -3.57
N LYS A 488 30.15 5.88 -4.66
CA LYS A 488 28.96 6.71 -4.62
C LYS A 488 27.76 5.95 -4.02
N ALA A 489 27.53 4.70 -4.41
CA ALA A 489 26.48 3.88 -3.81
C ALA A 489 26.71 3.69 -2.30
N GLY A 490 27.93 3.37 -1.90
CA GLY A 490 28.31 3.23 -0.47
C GLY A 490 28.22 4.57 0.28
N SER A 491 28.56 5.69 -0.34
CA SER A 491 28.48 7.01 0.28
C SER A 491 27.03 7.47 0.44
N MET A 492 26.13 7.09 -0.49
CA MET A 492 24.71 7.33 -0.36
C MET A 492 24.11 6.59 0.86
N ASP A 493 24.39 5.32 1.00
CA ASP A 493 23.93 4.54 2.15
C ASP A 493 24.48 5.11 3.46
N THR A 494 25.74 5.54 3.48
CA THR A 494 26.37 6.17 4.65
C THR A 494 25.76 7.53 4.94
N ALA A 495 25.54 8.38 3.93
CA ALA A 495 24.94 9.70 4.09
C ALA A 495 23.45 9.59 4.53
N LYS A 496 22.70 8.66 3.97
CA LYS A 496 21.32 8.35 4.40
C LYS A 496 21.30 7.87 5.86
N THR A 497 22.18 6.98 6.23
CA THR A 497 22.28 6.47 7.61
C THR A 497 22.63 7.58 8.60
N VAL A 498 23.54 8.48 8.24
CA VAL A 498 23.90 9.65 9.08
C VAL A 498 22.75 10.65 9.16
N ALA A 499 22.08 10.93 8.04
CA ALA A 499 20.92 11.84 8.02
C ALA A 499 19.75 11.27 8.83
N GLN A 500 19.46 9.98 8.70
CA GLN A 500 18.46 9.27 9.50
C GLN A 500 18.81 9.28 10.99
N GLY A 501 20.07 9.09 11.36
CA GLY A 501 20.56 9.19 12.74
C GLY A 501 20.42 10.60 13.31
N ALA A 502 20.66 11.64 12.51
CA ALA A 502 20.50 13.03 12.92
C ALA A 502 19.02 13.41 13.15
N ILE A 503 18.11 12.92 12.28
CA ILE A 503 16.66 13.11 12.43
C ILE A 503 16.17 12.44 13.72
N TYR A 504 16.61 11.21 14.00
CA TYR A 504 16.28 10.50 15.23
C TYR A 504 16.75 11.22 16.49
N ALA A 505 17.97 11.75 16.48
CA ALA A 505 18.48 12.52 17.63
C ALA A 505 17.72 13.81 17.87
N ALA A 506 17.17 14.46 16.83
CA ALA A 506 16.35 15.65 16.92
C ALA A 506 14.94 15.35 17.43
N ASP A 507 14.38 14.20 17.09
CA ASP A 507 13.01 13.79 17.50
C ASP A 507 12.96 13.18 18.93
N CYS A 508 14.13 12.88 19.54
CA CYS A 508 14.23 12.36 20.90
C CYS A 508 14.52 13.43 21.96
N VAL A 509 14.60 14.71 21.60
CA VAL A 509 14.74 15.86 22.48
C VAL A 509 13.46 16.66 22.53
#